data_d255a939df72bff6ca93a35bb0811cb4
#
_entry.id   d255a939df72bff6ca93a35bb0811cb4
#
_cell.length_a   1.000
_cell.length_b   1.000
_cell.length_c   1.000
_cell.angle_alpha   90.00
_cell.angle_beta   90.00
_cell.angle_gamma   90.00
#
_symmetry.space_group_name_H-M   'P 1'
#
loop_
_entity.id
_entity.type
_entity.pdbx_description
1 polymer ?
#
loop_
_entity_poly.entity_id
_entity_poly.type
_entity_poly.pdbx_seq_one_letter_code
_entity_poly.pdbx_strand_id
1 'polypeptide(L)'
;MKKDDPIYKRRIADDFNEGKELLQNLENNITMFGSARTAQSDKHAILAQKLAYNLAQRGINIISGGGKGIMEAANRGAYKSNNAESIGLSIKLPFEDSSNPYTTKSLMFNYFFSRKYMLVKYSRACIVFPGGFGTLDEMFEVLTLTQTGKMAGGFKVYLVGVEYWKYLVKFIKKSLYPTGMINKEDIDLITLTDDIALIEKDISALLNKDFIEEEIDKLIK
;
A
#
# COMPACT_ATOMS: atom_id res chain seq x y z
N MET A 1 -22.90 -13.74 13.52
CA MET A 1 -22.72 -14.47 12.25
C MET A 1 -22.16 -15.84 12.57
N LYS A 2 -22.82 -16.94 12.18
CA LYS A 2 -22.35 -18.31 12.47
C LYS A 2 -21.16 -18.62 11.55
N LYS A 3 -20.00 -19.01 12.14
CA LYS A 3 -18.74 -19.29 11.42
C LYS A 3 -18.84 -20.39 10.33
N ASP A 4 -19.89 -21.19 10.35
CA ASP A 4 -20.12 -22.31 9.42
C ASP A 4 -21.24 -22.04 8.40
N ASP A 5 -21.66 -20.79 8.24
CA ASP A 5 -22.62 -20.40 7.21
C ASP A 5 -22.00 -20.60 5.82
N PRO A 6 -22.60 -21.41 4.92
CA PRO A 6 -22.11 -21.60 3.56
C PRO A 6 -21.98 -20.29 2.77
N ILE A 7 -22.86 -19.32 3.01
CA ILE A 7 -22.80 -17.99 2.39
C ILE A 7 -21.54 -17.23 2.84
N TYR A 8 -21.17 -17.36 4.12
CA TYR A 8 -19.95 -16.74 4.64
C TYR A 8 -18.68 -17.30 3.96
N LYS A 9 -18.58 -18.64 3.88
CA LYS A 9 -17.45 -19.32 3.22
C LYS A 9 -17.36 -18.96 1.75
N ARG A 10 -18.48 -18.89 1.04
CA ARG A 10 -18.53 -18.49 -0.36
C ARG A 10 -18.04 -17.06 -0.57
N ARG A 11 -18.49 -16.09 0.22
CA ARG A 11 -18.06 -14.69 0.12
C ARG A 11 -16.58 -14.50 0.38
N ILE A 12 -15.98 -15.28 1.27
CA ILE A 12 -14.50 -15.25 1.48
C ILE A 12 -13.79 -15.72 0.22
N ALA A 13 -14.22 -16.84 -0.35
CA ALA A 13 -13.61 -17.36 -1.56
C ALA A 13 -13.79 -16.40 -2.75
N ASP A 14 -14.96 -15.77 -2.86
CA ASP A 14 -15.24 -14.77 -3.89
C ASP A 14 -14.30 -13.57 -3.76
N ASP A 15 -14.13 -13.00 -2.55
CA ASP A 15 -13.18 -11.89 -2.29
C ASP A 15 -11.75 -12.22 -2.76
N PHE A 16 -11.27 -13.45 -2.49
CA PHE A 16 -9.93 -13.87 -2.91
C PHE A 16 -9.81 -14.13 -4.40
N ASN A 17 -10.83 -14.77 -5.01
CA ASN A 17 -10.82 -15.07 -6.44
C ASN A 17 -10.90 -13.80 -7.28
N GLU A 18 -11.84 -12.90 -6.96
CA GLU A 18 -12.00 -11.62 -7.66
C GLU A 18 -10.78 -10.72 -7.48
N GLY A 19 -10.22 -10.66 -6.26
CA GLY A 19 -8.99 -9.92 -5.99
C GLY A 19 -7.79 -10.45 -6.77
N LYS A 20 -7.64 -11.77 -6.85
CA LYS A 20 -6.61 -12.41 -7.66
C LYS A 20 -6.82 -12.13 -9.14
N GLU A 21 -8.03 -12.29 -9.67
CA GLU A 21 -8.34 -12.02 -11.07
C GLU A 21 -8.00 -10.58 -11.46
N LEU A 22 -8.32 -9.62 -10.58
CA LEU A 22 -8.05 -8.20 -10.81
C LEU A 22 -6.54 -7.89 -10.86
N LEU A 23 -5.72 -8.53 -10.01
CA LEU A 23 -4.36 -8.08 -9.71
C LEU A 23 -3.24 -8.98 -10.25
N GLN A 24 -3.50 -10.26 -10.54
CA GLN A 24 -2.45 -11.25 -10.84
C GLN A 24 -1.60 -10.94 -12.09
N ASN A 25 -2.15 -10.17 -13.04
CA ASN A 25 -1.46 -9.79 -14.27
C ASN A 25 -0.92 -8.35 -14.24
N LEU A 26 -0.96 -7.71 -13.07
CA LEU A 26 -0.43 -6.36 -12.87
C LEU A 26 0.94 -6.43 -12.23
N GLU A 27 1.93 -5.96 -12.95
CA GLU A 27 3.30 -5.80 -12.49
C GLU A 27 3.53 -4.38 -11.97
N ASN A 28 4.62 -4.18 -11.20
CA ASN A 28 5.05 -2.86 -10.73
C ASN A 28 3.99 -2.10 -9.92
N ASN A 29 3.37 -2.77 -8.95
CA ASN A 29 2.36 -2.14 -8.12
C ASN A 29 2.96 -1.59 -6.82
N ILE A 30 2.50 -0.40 -6.42
CA ILE A 30 2.82 0.25 -5.15
C ILE A 30 1.52 0.58 -4.42
N THR A 31 1.45 0.24 -3.13
CA THR A 31 0.27 0.59 -2.32
C THR A 31 0.49 1.88 -1.54
N MET A 32 -0.51 2.76 -1.55
CA MET A 32 -0.51 4.01 -0.80
C MET A 32 -1.62 3.99 0.27
N PHE A 33 -1.21 4.17 1.53
CA PHE A 33 -2.07 4.23 2.70
C PHE A 33 -2.16 5.64 3.27
N GLY A 34 -3.26 5.96 3.93
CA GLY A 34 -3.45 7.22 4.63
C GLY A 34 -4.90 7.48 5.03
N SER A 35 -5.13 8.60 5.71
CA SER A 35 -6.44 8.94 6.25
C SER A 35 -7.48 9.24 5.17
N ALA A 36 -8.68 8.66 5.32
CA ALA A 36 -9.86 9.02 4.55
C ALA A 36 -10.39 10.43 4.90
N ARG A 37 -9.95 11.02 6.01
CA ARG A 37 -10.44 12.33 6.53
C ARG A 37 -9.59 13.51 6.08
N THR A 38 -8.46 13.28 5.41
CA THR A 38 -7.58 14.35 4.94
C THR A 38 -8.26 15.15 3.83
N ALA A 39 -8.34 16.46 4.00
CA ALA A 39 -8.90 17.35 2.97
C ALA A 39 -8.01 17.36 1.71
N GLN A 40 -8.59 17.51 0.52
CA GLN A 40 -7.83 17.51 -0.72
C GLN A 40 -6.89 18.73 -0.86
N SER A 41 -7.14 19.81 -0.08
CA SER A 41 -6.26 20.97 0.04
C SER A 41 -5.12 20.80 1.04
N ASP A 42 -5.11 19.70 1.82
CA ASP A 42 -4.05 19.42 2.78
C ASP A 42 -2.73 19.10 2.05
N LYS A 43 -1.61 19.55 2.64
CA LYS A 43 -0.26 19.34 2.08
C LYS A 43 0.05 17.88 1.80
N HIS A 44 -0.41 16.96 2.65
CA HIS A 44 -0.16 15.53 2.48
C HIS A 44 -1.01 14.93 1.33
N ALA A 45 -2.24 15.40 1.12
CA ALA A 45 -3.05 15.01 -0.02
C ALA A 45 -2.44 15.52 -1.33
N ILE A 46 -1.98 16.77 -1.36
CA ILE A 46 -1.28 17.35 -2.52
C ILE A 46 0.00 16.56 -2.82
N LEU A 47 0.77 16.21 -1.78
CA LEU A 47 2.00 15.44 -1.91
C LEU A 47 1.72 14.01 -2.39
N ALA A 48 0.68 13.35 -1.85
CA ALA A 48 0.24 12.01 -2.26
C ALA A 48 -0.16 12.00 -3.73
N GLN A 49 -0.96 12.99 -4.18
CA GLN A 49 -1.34 13.13 -5.59
C GLN A 49 -0.12 13.31 -6.49
N LYS A 50 0.82 14.19 -6.09
CA LYS A 50 2.04 14.47 -6.89
C LYS A 50 2.91 13.21 -7.01
N LEU A 51 3.18 12.54 -5.88
CA LEU A 51 3.99 11.32 -5.87
C LEU A 51 3.35 10.20 -6.70
N ALA A 52 2.04 9.97 -6.53
CA ALA A 52 1.31 8.98 -7.31
C ALA A 52 1.33 9.29 -8.82
N TYR A 53 1.19 10.57 -9.21
CA TYR A 53 1.31 10.99 -10.59
C TYR A 53 2.71 10.71 -11.16
N ASN A 54 3.76 11.07 -10.43
CA ASN A 54 5.15 10.88 -10.88
C ASN A 54 5.52 9.39 -11.02
N LEU A 55 5.09 8.55 -10.08
CA LEU A 55 5.27 7.10 -10.15
C LEU A 55 4.49 6.51 -11.33
N ALA A 56 3.24 6.91 -11.50
CA ALA A 56 2.40 6.42 -12.58
C ALA A 56 2.90 6.85 -13.97
N GLN A 57 3.53 8.04 -14.12
CA GLN A 57 4.21 8.45 -15.36
C GLN A 57 5.34 7.49 -15.76
N ARG A 58 5.86 6.70 -14.83
CA ARG A 58 6.90 5.67 -15.05
C ARG A 58 6.31 4.26 -15.22
N GLY A 59 5.00 4.14 -15.41
CA GLY A 59 4.30 2.87 -15.58
C GLY A 59 4.10 2.09 -14.27
N ILE A 60 4.20 2.77 -13.11
CA ILE A 60 4.01 2.15 -11.80
C ILE A 60 2.55 2.29 -11.38
N ASN A 61 1.86 1.17 -11.22
CA ASN A 61 0.46 1.12 -10.80
C ASN A 61 0.31 1.52 -9.33
N ILE A 62 -0.73 2.29 -9.04
CA ILE A 62 -1.03 2.75 -7.68
C ILE A 62 -2.26 2.05 -7.13
N ILE A 63 -2.06 1.28 -6.07
CA ILE A 63 -3.13 0.65 -5.31
C ILE A 63 -3.44 1.50 -4.08
N SER A 64 -4.71 1.71 -3.79
CA SER A 64 -5.19 2.33 -2.57
C SER A 64 -6.43 1.62 -2.02
N GLY A 65 -6.89 2.02 -0.85
CA GLY A 65 -8.16 1.56 -0.29
C GLY A 65 -9.41 2.08 -1.01
N GLY A 66 -9.28 2.84 -2.10
CA GLY A 66 -10.39 3.29 -2.94
C GLY A 66 -11.31 4.35 -2.32
N GLY A 67 -11.08 4.77 -1.07
CA GLY A 67 -11.91 5.74 -0.35
C GLY A 67 -11.52 7.19 -0.64
N LYS A 68 -11.94 8.09 0.26
CA LYS A 68 -11.66 9.53 0.22
C LYS A 68 -10.26 9.87 0.76
N GLY A 69 -9.96 11.15 0.89
CA GLY A 69 -8.75 11.67 1.54
C GLY A 69 -7.47 11.33 0.79
N ILE A 70 -6.49 10.74 1.47
CA ILE A 70 -5.21 10.34 0.87
C ILE A 70 -5.41 9.30 -0.24
N MET A 71 -6.33 8.35 -0.08
CA MET A 71 -6.63 7.32 -1.07
C MET A 71 -7.12 7.94 -2.38
N GLU A 72 -8.05 8.90 -2.28
CA GLU A 72 -8.55 9.66 -3.45
C GLU A 72 -7.43 10.49 -4.09
N ALA A 73 -6.59 11.14 -3.30
CA ALA A 73 -5.47 11.93 -3.81
C ALA A 73 -4.48 11.05 -4.58
N ALA A 74 -4.13 9.89 -4.05
CA ALA A 74 -3.26 8.91 -4.71
C ALA A 74 -3.88 8.40 -6.02
N ASN A 75 -5.12 7.93 -5.98
CA ASN A 75 -5.83 7.49 -7.19
C ASN A 75 -5.93 8.60 -8.23
N ARG A 76 -6.27 9.84 -7.83
CA ARG A 76 -6.35 10.98 -8.75
C ARG A 76 -5.01 11.30 -9.41
N GLY A 77 -3.90 11.15 -8.69
CA GLY A 77 -2.56 11.30 -9.25
C GLY A 77 -2.29 10.26 -10.34
N ALA A 78 -2.49 8.98 -10.03
CA ALA A 78 -2.31 7.89 -10.98
C ALA A 78 -3.25 8.01 -12.19
N TYR A 79 -4.53 8.24 -11.96
CA TYR A 79 -5.52 8.42 -13.02
C TYR A 79 -5.16 9.53 -14.01
N LYS A 80 -4.70 10.69 -13.50
CA LYS A 80 -4.29 11.82 -14.33
C LYS A 80 -3.03 11.57 -15.16
N SER A 81 -2.20 10.62 -14.76
CA SER A 81 -1.00 10.26 -15.52
C SER A 81 -1.35 9.58 -16.85
N ASN A 82 -2.45 8.83 -16.87
CA ASN A 82 -2.91 8.02 -18.00
C ASN A 82 -1.84 7.04 -18.56
N ASN A 83 -0.87 6.65 -17.73
CA ASN A 83 0.24 5.78 -18.13
C ASN A 83 0.42 4.54 -17.21
N ALA A 84 -0.46 4.39 -16.23
CA ALA A 84 -0.51 3.27 -15.32
C ALA A 84 -1.92 3.10 -14.74
N GLU A 85 -2.18 1.95 -14.14
CA GLU A 85 -3.46 1.68 -13.51
C GLU A 85 -3.60 2.40 -12.16
N SER A 86 -4.78 2.97 -11.94
CA SER A 86 -5.23 3.52 -10.68
C SER A 86 -6.23 2.57 -10.04
N ILE A 87 -5.83 1.90 -8.94
CA ILE A 87 -6.55 0.75 -8.41
C ILE A 87 -7.16 1.10 -7.05
N GLY A 88 -8.45 0.87 -6.89
CA GLY A 88 -9.19 1.06 -5.65
C GLY A 88 -9.71 -0.25 -5.08
N LEU A 89 -9.16 -0.69 -3.93
CA LEU A 89 -9.63 -1.88 -3.20
C LEU A 89 -10.47 -1.45 -2.01
N SER A 90 -11.77 -1.29 -2.23
CA SER A 90 -12.70 -0.77 -1.22
C SER A 90 -13.23 -1.86 -0.29
N ILE A 91 -13.75 -1.45 0.86
CA ILE A 91 -14.43 -2.34 1.82
C ILE A 91 -15.89 -1.92 1.97
N LYS A 92 -16.78 -2.90 2.00
CA LYS A 92 -18.19 -2.65 2.24
C LYS A 92 -18.41 -2.25 3.70
N LEU A 93 -18.78 -0.98 3.94
CA LEU A 93 -19.09 -0.44 5.25
C LEU A 93 -20.59 -0.12 5.35
N PRO A 94 -21.20 -0.21 6.56
CA PRO A 94 -22.65 0.04 6.73
C PRO A 94 -23.10 1.45 6.34
N PHE A 95 -22.18 2.44 6.30
CA PHE A 95 -22.45 3.86 6.13
C PHE A 95 -21.63 4.56 5.05
N GLU A 96 -20.79 3.81 4.29
CA GLU A 96 -19.98 4.37 3.21
C GLU A 96 -20.16 3.53 1.94
N ASP A 97 -20.75 4.14 0.92
CA ASP A 97 -21.04 3.48 -0.38
C ASP A 97 -20.18 4.01 -1.53
N SER A 98 -19.14 4.81 -1.27
CA SER A 98 -18.46 5.49 -2.36
C SER A 98 -16.97 5.17 -2.47
N SER A 99 -16.62 4.40 -3.49
CA SER A 99 -15.29 4.45 -4.10
C SER A 99 -15.06 5.85 -4.69
N ASN A 100 -13.81 6.35 -4.64
CA ASN A 100 -13.50 7.59 -5.32
C ASN A 100 -13.57 7.42 -6.85
N PRO A 101 -13.84 8.48 -7.63
CA PRO A 101 -14.07 8.37 -9.09
C PRO A 101 -12.78 8.24 -9.92
N TYR A 102 -11.60 8.24 -9.29
CA TYR A 102 -10.30 8.26 -9.97
C TYR A 102 -9.65 6.88 -10.07
N THR A 103 -10.45 5.83 -10.19
CA THR A 103 -9.95 4.47 -10.35
C THR A 103 -10.17 3.97 -11.77
N THR A 104 -9.15 3.34 -12.38
CA THR A 104 -9.27 2.59 -13.64
C THR A 104 -9.74 1.16 -13.39
N LYS A 105 -9.40 0.62 -12.22
CA LYS A 105 -9.82 -0.69 -11.73
C LYS A 105 -10.28 -0.58 -10.28
N SER A 106 -11.36 -1.26 -9.93
CA SER A 106 -11.86 -1.25 -8.55
C SER A 106 -12.50 -2.58 -8.17
N LEU A 107 -12.40 -2.93 -6.89
CA LEU A 107 -13.07 -4.08 -6.31
C LEU A 107 -13.54 -3.73 -4.90
N MET A 108 -14.75 -4.19 -4.54
CA MET A 108 -15.32 -4.01 -3.21
C MET A 108 -15.33 -5.32 -2.44
N PHE A 109 -14.55 -5.39 -1.37
CA PHE A 109 -14.42 -6.55 -0.51
C PHE A 109 -15.50 -6.61 0.55
N ASN A 110 -15.87 -7.83 0.93
CA ASN A 110 -16.79 -8.08 2.04
C ASN A 110 -16.11 -8.11 3.39
N TYR A 111 -14.78 -8.45 3.43
CA TYR A 111 -14.03 -8.63 4.68
C TYR A 111 -12.71 -7.86 4.68
N PHE A 112 -12.36 -7.31 5.86
CA PHE A 112 -11.11 -6.57 6.03
C PHE A 112 -9.88 -7.43 5.75
N PHE A 113 -9.85 -8.68 6.22
CA PHE A 113 -8.66 -9.53 6.07
C PHE A 113 -8.39 -9.91 4.61
N SER A 114 -9.40 -10.19 3.79
CA SER A 114 -9.24 -10.47 2.37
C SER A 114 -8.75 -9.24 1.62
N ARG A 115 -9.35 -8.08 1.90
CA ARG A 115 -8.91 -6.80 1.35
C ARG A 115 -7.46 -6.47 1.71
N LYS A 116 -7.09 -6.57 3.00
CA LYS A 116 -5.74 -6.28 3.49
C LYS A 116 -4.70 -7.16 2.82
N TYR A 117 -4.99 -8.45 2.69
CA TYR A 117 -4.13 -9.37 1.95
C TYR A 117 -3.91 -8.89 0.51
N MET A 118 -4.95 -8.49 -0.22
CA MET A 118 -4.84 -8.05 -1.61
C MET A 118 -4.12 -6.71 -1.76
N LEU A 119 -4.29 -5.77 -0.81
CA LEU A 119 -3.57 -4.50 -0.79
C LEU A 119 -2.04 -4.67 -0.72
N VAL A 120 -1.58 -5.75 -0.11
CA VAL A 120 -0.15 -5.96 0.18
C VAL A 120 0.48 -7.00 -0.73
N LYS A 121 -0.22 -8.11 -1.01
CA LYS A 121 0.29 -9.28 -1.73
C LYS A 121 0.87 -8.96 -3.11
N TYR A 122 0.25 -8.04 -3.83
CA TYR A 122 0.64 -7.69 -5.19
C TYR A 122 1.46 -6.40 -5.29
N SER A 123 1.94 -5.88 -4.15
CA SER A 123 2.76 -4.67 -4.10
C SER A 123 4.21 -4.97 -3.80
N ARG A 124 5.11 -4.09 -4.25
CA ARG A 124 6.58 -4.17 -4.04
C ARG A 124 7.06 -3.20 -2.95
N ALA A 125 6.26 -2.18 -2.67
CA ALA A 125 6.49 -1.26 -1.56
C ALA A 125 5.17 -0.65 -1.10
N CYS A 126 5.16 -0.05 0.08
CA CYS A 126 4.06 0.79 0.50
C CYS A 126 4.52 2.18 0.96
N ILE A 127 3.67 3.16 0.71
CA ILE A 127 3.87 4.56 1.09
C ILE A 127 2.73 4.95 2.03
N VAL A 128 3.08 5.34 3.24
CA VAL A 128 2.12 5.58 4.33
C VAL A 128 2.12 7.06 4.68
N PHE A 129 1.04 7.74 4.37
CA PHE A 129 0.75 9.12 4.76
C PHE A 129 0.06 9.17 6.13
N PRO A 130 -0.01 10.34 6.77
CA PRO A 130 -0.71 10.51 8.04
C PRO A 130 -2.10 9.90 8.04
N GLY A 131 -2.42 9.12 9.09
CA GLY A 131 -3.70 8.44 9.18
C GLY A 131 -4.01 7.89 10.57
N GLY A 132 -5.23 7.40 10.75
CA GLY A 132 -5.71 6.84 12.00
C GLY A 132 -5.42 5.36 12.17
N PHE A 133 -6.24 4.70 13.00
CA PHE A 133 -6.06 3.29 13.35
C PHE A 133 -6.05 2.35 12.14
N GLY A 134 -6.88 2.59 11.12
CA GLY A 134 -6.86 1.76 9.90
C GLY A 134 -5.53 1.84 9.16
N THR A 135 -4.95 3.05 9.04
CA THR A 135 -3.64 3.25 8.43
C THR A 135 -2.51 2.61 9.25
N LEU A 136 -2.58 2.72 10.59
CA LEU A 136 -1.63 2.06 11.48
C LEU A 136 -1.74 0.53 11.40
N ASP A 137 -2.94 -0.01 11.35
CA ASP A 137 -3.20 -1.44 11.21
C ASP A 137 -2.59 -2.00 9.92
N GLU A 138 -2.82 -1.35 8.78
CA GLU A 138 -2.23 -1.70 7.48
C GLU A 138 -0.69 -1.59 7.50
N MET A 139 -0.15 -0.52 8.08
CA MET A 139 1.30 -0.32 8.19
C MET A 139 1.97 -1.39 9.07
N PHE A 140 1.42 -1.68 10.25
CA PHE A 140 1.99 -2.68 11.14
C PHE A 140 1.84 -4.11 10.61
N GLU A 141 0.78 -4.41 9.87
CA GLU A 141 0.68 -5.69 9.16
C GLU A 141 1.82 -5.84 8.15
N VAL A 142 2.06 -4.83 7.31
CA VAL A 142 3.17 -4.85 6.34
C VAL A 142 4.52 -5.03 7.04
N LEU A 143 4.79 -4.26 8.10
CA LEU A 143 6.03 -4.39 8.87
C LEU A 143 6.19 -5.79 9.45
N THR A 144 5.14 -6.37 10.02
CA THR A 144 5.14 -7.73 10.58
C THR A 144 5.39 -8.79 9.50
N LEU A 145 4.72 -8.68 8.35
CA LEU A 145 4.89 -9.62 7.24
C LEU A 145 6.30 -9.54 6.65
N THR A 146 6.88 -8.34 6.57
CA THR A 146 8.24 -8.13 6.07
C THR A 146 9.26 -8.68 7.06
N GLN A 147 9.14 -8.35 8.34
CA GLN A 147 9.99 -8.85 9.43
C GLN A 147 10.02 -10.38 9.48
N THR A 148 8.88 -11.02 9.28
CA THR A 148 8.72 -12.49 9.37
C THR A 148 9.02 -13.22 8.04
N GLY A 149 9.51 -12.53 7.02
CA GLY A 149 9.84 -13.11 5.72
C GLY A 149 8.63 -13.61 4.91
N LYS A 150 7.43 -13.08 5.20
CA LYS A 150 6.19 -13.41 4.48
C LYS A 150 5.95 -12.51 3.25
N MET A 151 6.77 -11.47 3.10
CA MET A 151 6.79 -10.62 1.90
C MET A 151 7.98 -10.97 1.02
N ALA A 152 7.89 -10.63 -0.26
CA ALA A 152 9.02 -10.72 -1.17
C ALA A 152 10.23 -9.92 -0.62
N GLY A 153 11.43 -10.44 -0.80
CA GLY A 153 12.65 -9.76 -0.34
C GLY A 153 12.74 -8.33 -0.89
N GLY A 154 13.22 -7.42 -0.04
CA GLY A 154 13.40 -6.02 -0.45
C GLY A 154 12.16 -5.13 -0.36
N PHE A 155 11.04 -5.61 0.20
CA PHE A 155 9.84 -4.78 0.39
C PHE A 155 10.17 -3.53 1.22
N LYS A 156 9.76 -2.35 0.76
CA LYS A 156 10.05 -1.06 1.40
C LYS A 156 8.80 -0.41 1.97
N VAL A 157 8.97 0.21 3.15
CA VAL A 157 7.92 0.99 3.83
C VAL A 157 8.37 2.43 3.98
N TYR A 158 7.71 3.35 3.28
CA TYR A 158 7.98 4.78 3.36
C TYR A 158 6.93 5.46 4.23
N LEU A 159 7.35 6.18 5.26
CA LEU A 159 6.49 7.05 6.07
C LEU A 159 6.67 8.49 5.60
N VAL A 160 5.65 9.06 4.97
CA VAL A 160 5.62 10.44 4.50
C VAL A 160 4.85 11.31 5.50
N GLY A 161 5.41 12.43 5.88
CA GLY A 161 4.91 13.28 6.98
C GLY A 161 5.81 13.16 8.20
N VAL A 162 7.07 13.61 8.10
CA VAL A 162 8.08 13.50 9.16
C VAL A 162 7.57 14.00 10.50
N GLU A 163 6.94 15.18 10.54
CA GLU A 163 6.41 15.77 11.76
C GLU A 163 5.31 14.91 12.40
N TYR A 164 4.51 14.22 11.61
CA TYR A 164 3.45 13.33 12.11
C TYR A 164 4.03 12.02 12.67
N TRP A 165 4.95 11.39 11.93
CA TRP A 165 5.46 10.07 12.25
C TRP A 165 6.64 10.05 13.23
N LYS A 166 7.31 11.17 13.48
CA LYS A 166 8.53 11.25 14.31
C LYS A 166 8.38 10.62 15.70
N TYR A 167 7.21 10.75 16.34
CA TYR A 167 6.98 10.18 17.67
C TYR A 167 6.80 8.66 17.63
N LEU A 168 6.13 8.14 16.59
CA LEU A 168 6.01 6.70 16.39
C LEU A 168 7.39 6.07 16.12
N VAL A 169 8.17 6.65 15.22
CA VAL A 169 9.53 6.19 14.92
C VAL A 169 10.43 6.31 16.15
N LYS A 170 10.26 7.36 16.96
CA LYS A 170 10.96 7.50 18.23
C LYS A 170 10.57 6.40 19.21
N PHE A 171 9.29 6.04 19.32
CA PHE A 171 8.81 4.93 20.15
C PHE A 171 9.42 3.60 19.69
N ILE A 172 9.43 3.31 18.40
CA ILE A 172 10.04 2.11 17.84
C ILE A 172 11.53 2.03 18.22
N LYS A 173 12.29 3.13 18.02
CA LYS A 173 13.74 3.19 18.29
C LYS A 173 14.10 3.24 19.77
N LYS A 174 13.24 3.81 20.63
CA LYS A 174 13.56 4.07 22.04
C LYS A 174 12.85 3.14 23.03
N SER A 175 11.84 2.39 22.58
CA SER A 175 11.09 1.46 23.41
C SER A 175 11.16 0.02 22.87
N LEU A 176 10.76 -0.22 21.62
CA LEU A 176 10.71 -1.59 21.10
C LEU A 176 12.11 -2.18 20.90
N TYR A 177 13.02 -1.43 20.28
CA TYR A 177 14.37 -1.94 20.01
C TYR A 177 15.19 -2.21 21.29
N PRO A 178 15.33 -1.29 22.27
CA PRO A 178 16.14 -1.52 23.45
C PRO A 178 15.59 -2.62 24.37
N THR A 179 14.31 -2.95 24.27
CA THR A 179 13.67 -4.03 25.04
C THR A 179 13.73 -5.38 24.33
N GLY A 180 14.35 -5.46 23.16
CA GLY A 180 14.48 -6.69 22.38
C GLY A 180 13.18 -7.17 21.72
N MET A 181 12.15 -6.30 21.62
CA MET A 181 10.89 -6.65 20.95
C MET A 181 11.03 -6.68 19.44
N ILE A 182 12.04 -5.98 18.91
CA ILE A 182 12.44 -5.96 17.50
C ILE A 182 13.97 -5.92 17.40
N ASN A 183 14.51 -6.30 16.24
CA ASN A 183 15.93 -6.24 15.93
C ASN A 183 16.31 -4.89 15.27
N LYS A 184 17.59 -4.67 15.06
CA LYS A 184 18.08 -3.46 14.39
C LYS A 184 17.61 -3.40 12.93
N GLU A 185 17.66 -4.53 12.26
CA GLU A 185 17.24 -4.69 10.86
C GLU A 185 15.77 -4.34 10.65
N ASP A 186 14.93 -4.55 11.66
CA ASP A 186 13.50 -4.20 11.61
C ASP A 186 13.26 -2.67 11.57
N ILE A 187 14.19 -1.89 12.15
CA ILE A 187 14.15 -0.43 12.08
C ILE A 187 14.43 0.05 10.64
N ASP A 188 15.31 -0.66 9.94
CA ASP A 188 15.75 -0.33 8.57
C ASP A 188 14.68 -0.66 7.51
N LEU A 189 13.60 -1.35 7.90
CA LEU A 189 12.41 -1.53 7.06
C LEU A 189 11.67 -0.21 6.81
N ILE A 190 11.86 0.79 7.69
CA ILE A 190 11.13 2.05 7.67
C ILE A 190 12.02 3.17 7.14
N THR A 191 11.60 3.81 6.06
CA THR A 191 12.17 5.07 5.59
C THR A 191 11.23 6.23 5.93
N LEU A 192 11.63 7.09 6.86
CA LEU A 192 10.88 8.30 7.24
C LEU A 192 11.40 9.50 6.44
N THR A 193 10.58 10.05 5.54
CA THR A 193 10.99 11.16 4.67
C THR A 193 9.81 11.93 4.09
N ASP A 194 10.00 13.23 3.84
CA ASP A 194 9.09 14.06 3.05
C ASP A 194 9.64 14.32 1.63
N ASP A 195 10.81 13.76 1.32
CA ASP A 195 11.44 13.85 0.00
C ASP A 195 10.85 12.80 -0.96
N ILE A 196 9.88 13.23 -1.76
CA ILE A 196 9.24 12.38 -2.77
C ILE A 196 10.20 11.97 -3.89
N ALA A 197 11.21 12.78 -4.20
CA ALA A 197 12.19 12.44 -5.24
C ALA A 197 13.08 11.26 -4.81
N LEU A 198 13.42 11.19 -3.53
CA LEU A 198 14.08 10.02 -2.94
C LEU A 198 13.21 8.77 -3.10
N ILE A 199 11.93 8.84 -2.74
CA ILE A 199 11.00 7.71 -2.84
C ILE A 199 10.87 7.25 -4.30
N GLU A 200 10.70 8.17 -5.25
CA GLU A 200 10.61 7.87 -6.68
C GLU A 200 11.87 7.17 -7.21
N LYS A 201 13.04 7.64 -6.81
CA LYS A 201 14.32 7.04 -7.20
C LYS A 201 14.48 5.63 -6.65
N ASP A 202 14.19 5.45 -5.36
CA ASP A 202 14.32 4.16 -4.68
C ASP A 202 13.36 3.11 -5.25
N ILE A 203 12.10 3.49 -5.48
CA ILE A 203 11.09 2.58 -6.06
C ILE A 203 11.47 2.21 -7.49
N SER A 204 11.91 3.17 -8.32
CA SER A 204 12.36 2.88 -9.68
C SER A 204 13.56 1.94 -9.70
N ALA A 205 14.51 2.10 -8.76
CA ALA A 205 15.65 1.21 -8.63
C ALA A 205 15.26 -0.20 -8.17
N LEU A 206 14.30 -0.30 -7.24
CA LEU A 206 13.76 -1.58 -6.76
C LEU A 206 13.16 -2.38 -7.92
N LEU A 207 12.28 -1.78 -8.71
CA LEU A 207 11.59 -2.45 -9.81
C LEU A 207 12.54 -2.84 -10.96
N ASN A 208 13.53 -2.01 -11.26
CA ASN A 208 14.55 -2.35 -12.25
C ASN A 208 15.42 -3.54 -11.82
N LYS A 209 15.72 -3.67 -10.52
CA LYS A 209 16.49 -4.78 -9.99
C LYS A 209 15.72 -6.10 -10.11
N ASP A 210 14.46 -6.10 -9.78
CA ASP A 210 13.59 -7.27 -9.90
C ASP A 210 13.49 -7.75 -11.35
N PHE A 211 13.34 -6.83 -12.30
CA PHE A 211 13.32 -7.16 -13.73
C PHE A 211 14.62 -7.85 -14.18
N ILE A 212 15.78 -7.35 -13.75
CA ILE A 212 17.08 -7.95 -14.07
C ILE A 212 17.21 -9.35 -13.45
N GLU A 213 16.83 -9.54 -12.20
CA GLU A 213 16.88 -10.84 -11.51
C GLU A 213 15.96 -11.87 -12.20
N GLU A 214 14.73 -11.49 -12.58
CA GLU A 214 13.80 -12.35 -13.33
C GLU A 214 14.34 -12.73 -14.72
N GLU A 215 14.97 -11.80 -15.44
CA GLU A 215 15.59 -12.10 -16.75
C GLU A 215 16.78 -13.05 -16.61
N ILE A 216 17.62 -12.88 -15.59
CA ILE A 216 18.72 -13.80 -15.29
C ILE A 216 18.18 -15.20 -14.97
N ASP A 217 17.14 -15.31 -14.13
CA ASP A 217 16.53 -16.60 -13.79
C ASP A 217 15.90 -17.32 -15.00
N LYS A 218 15.41 -16.57 -16.00
CA LYS A 218 14.91 -17.14 -17.26
C LYS A 218 16.03 -17.64 -18.16
N LEU A 219 17.22 -17.05 -18.09
CA LEU A 219 18.38 -17.45 -18.88
C LEU A 219 19.11 -18.67 -18.30
N ILE A 220 18.96 -18.93 -17.00
CA ILE A 220 19.63 -20.04 -16.30
C ILE A 220 18.77 -21.33 -16.32
N LYS A 221 17.47 -21.24 -16.59
CA LYS A 221 16.53 -22.35 -16.75
C LYS A 221 16.46 -22.80 -18.22
#